data_5bdfa10dbe5503d912f9f89ef4653376
#
_entry.id   5bdfa10dbe5503d912f9f89ef4653376
#
_cell.length_a   1.000
_cell.length_b   1.000
_cell.length_c   1.000
_cell.angle_alpha   90.00
_cell.angle_beta   90.00
_cell.angle_gamma   90.00
#
_symmetry.space_group_name_H-M   'P 1'
#
loop_
_entity.id
_entity.type
_entity.pdbx_description
1 polymer ?
#
loop_
_entity_poly.entity_id
_entity_poly.type
_entity_poly.pdbx_seq_one_letter_code
_entity_poly.pdbx_strand_id
1 'polypeptide(L)'
;MISVPRQYKKAFQPVFAEYGFQSYKNAFYRVINDVVQIFCLHRYRDGMCEFFFDIEPVSLGLSELDTITYSIALLRDAPFECRDWYPAELIDTNFSEAIQLTQKYVLPFFEKGIDAGSAYQVICDYEQRIYRQELIMLSWVKFLFCLQAKSYAQAAQYMEVITKYSNEAIISLLAWRKQHFGPLSKEEIEAEEAKILLNQQRLEKVRNWDTDYWNEVLKTGTAKTMSFLSTIQSGKGSKSRRKGTV
;
A
#
# COMPACT_ATOMS: atom_id res chain seq x y z
N MET A 1 19.23 -17.13 -20.63
CA MET A 1 18.94 -17.02 -19.18
C MET A 1 17.54 -16.46 -19.01
N ILE A 2 16.65 -17.13 -18.27
CA ILE A 2 15.29 -16.64 -18.02
C ILE A 2 15.39 -15.51 -16.98
N SER A 3 14.68 -14.40 -17.19
CA SER A 3 14.73 -13.27 -16.24
C SER A 3 14.11 -13.63 -14.88
N VAL A 4 14.65 -13.10 -13.79
CA VAL A 4 14.15 -13.30 -12.41
C VAL A 4 12.62 -13.12 -12.29
N PRO A 5 11.99 -12.07 -12.87
CA PRO A 5 10.54 -11.92 -12.80
C PRO A 5 9.75 -13.06 -13.47
N ARG A 6 10.27 -13.67 -14.52
CA ARG A 6 9.60 -14.82 -15.16
C ARG A 6 9.73 -16.09 -14.31
N GLN A 7 10.89 -16.30 -13.70
CA GLN A 7 11.13 -17.43 -12.79
C GLN A 7 10.24 -17.30 -11.57
N TYR A 8 10.21 -16.13 -10.94
CA TYR A 8 9.30 -15.78 -9.83
C TYR A 8 7.85 -16.11 -10.16
N LYS A 9 7.35 -15.56 -11.27
CA LYS A 9 5.97 -15.78 -11.67
C LYS A 9 5.65 -17.27 -11.87
N LYS A 10 6.55 -18.01 -12.51
CA LYS A 10 6.40 -19.46 -12.73
C LYS A 10 6.38 -20.23 -11.40
N ALA A 11 7.25 -19.87 -10.46
CA ALA A 11 7.38 -20.56 -9.19
C ALA A 11 6.19 -20.31 -8.24
N PHE A 12 5.73 -19.05 -8.16
CA PHE A 12 4.66 -18.67 -7.23
C PHE A 12 3.24 -18.85 -7.77
N GLN A 13 3.06 -18.92 -9.11
CA GLN A 13 1.74 -19.06 -9.72
C GLN A 13 0.93 -20.25 -9.16
N PRO A 14 1.48 -21.47 -9.03
CA PRO A 14 0.74 -22.59 -8.44
C PRO A 14 0.27 -22.31 -7.01
N VAL A 15 1.16 -21.75 -6.19
CA VAL A 15 0.91 -21.47 -4.78
C VAL A 15 -0.24 -20.46 -4.63
N PHE A 16 -0.20 -19.35 -5.35
CA PHE A 16 -1.22 -18.30 -5.23
C PHE A 16 -2.53 -18.64 -5.94
N ALA A 17 -2.50 -19.45 -7.00
CA ALA A 17 -3.71 -19.86 -7.71
C ALA A 17 -4.67 -20.66 -6.82
N GLU A 18 -4.16 -21.51 -5.92
CA GLU A 18 -4.96 -22.28 -4.97
C GLU A 18 -5.78 -21.39 -4.02
N TYR A 19 -5.29 -20.17 -3.77
CA TYR A 19 -5.93 -19.17 -2.91
C TYR A 19 -6.73 -18.11 -3.68
N GLY A 20 -6.93 -18.30 -4.99
CA GLY A 20 -7.72 -17.40 -5.81
C GLY A 20 -7.01 -16.10 -6.22
N PHE A 21 -5.70 -16.03 -6.07
CA PHE A 21 -4.92 -14.87 -6.52
C PHE A 21 -4.76 -14.87 -8.04
N GLN A 22 -4.82 -13.69 -8.61
CA GLN A 22 -4.50 -13.39 -10.01
C GLN A 22 -3.11 -12.78 -10.11
N SER A 23 -2.46 -12.91 -11.26
CA SER A 23 -1.12 -12.36 -11.47
C SER A 23 -1.13 -11.16 -12.39
N TYR A 24 -0.42 -10.10 -12.03
CA TYR A 24 -0.18 -8.93 -12.87
C TYR A 24 1.24 -8.40 -12.69
N LYS A 25 1.99 -8.23 -13.79
CA LYS A 25 3.42 -7.87 -13.73
C LYS A 25 4.20 -8.76 -12.75
N ASN A 26 4.78 -8.16 -11.71
CA ASN A 26 5.52 -8.85 -10.64
C ASN A 26 4.67 -9.04 -9.37
N ALA A 27 3.35 -8.89 -9.46
CA ALA A 27 2.44 -9.01 -8.33
C ALA A 27 1.46 -10.17 -8.52
N PHE A 28 1.10 -10.78 -7.39
CA PHE A 28 -0.09 -11.59 -7.22
C PHE A 28 -1.08 -10.82 -6.36
N TYR A 29 -2.33 -10.78 -6.74
CA TYR A 29 -3.36 -10.05 -6.00
C TYR A 29 -4.68 -10.82 -6.00
N ARG A 30 -5.46 -10.63 -4.95
CA ARG A 30 -6.87 -10.99 -4.93
C ARG A 30 -7.69 -9.89 -4.25
N VAL A 31 -8.94 -9.80 -4.67
CA VAL A 31 -9.95 -8.99 -3.99
C VAL A 31 -10.89 -9.93 -3.27
N ILE A 32 -11.05 -9.72 -1.97
CA ILE A 32 -11.98 -10.48 -1.15
C ILE A 32 -12.74 -9.49 -0.28
N ASN A 33 -14.08 -9.50 -0.39
CA ASN A 33 -14.93 -8.48 0.24
C ASN A 33 -14.42 -7.05 -0.06
N ASP A 34 -14.08 -6.29 0.98
CA ASP A 34 -13.63 -4.89 0.89
C ASP A 34 -12.10 -4.76 0.94
N VAL A 35 -11.37 -5.85 0.72
CA VAL A 35 -9.92 -5.94 0.91
C VAL A 35 -9.23 -6.33 -0.38
N VAL A 36 -8.12 -5.68 -0.70
CA VAL A 36 -7.15 -6.10 -1.72
C VAL A 36 -5.93 -6.66 -1.01
N GLN A 37 -5.58 -7.89 -1.31
CA GLN A 37 -4.37 -8.54 -0.82
C GLN A 37 -3.37 -8.61 -1.97
N ILE A 38 -2.13 -8.20 -1.71
CA ILE A 38 -1.08 -8.05 -2.71
C ILE A 38 0.19 -8.74 -2.21
N PHE A 39 0.81 -9.52 -3.09
CA PHE A 39 2.16 -10.04 -2.88
C PHE A 39 2.98 -9.75 -4.13
N CYS A 40 4.13 -9.11 -3.99
CA CYS A 40 4.94 -8.73 -5.13
C CYS A 40 6.43 -8.92 -4.90
N LEU A 41 7.15 -9.10 -6.02
CA LEU A 41 8.60 -9.04 -6.09
C LEU A 41 9.01 -7.66 -6.58
N HIS A 42 9.69 -6.90 -5.76
CA HIS A 42 10.34 -5.65 -6.15
C HIS A 42 11.79 -5.90 -6.52
N ARG A 43 12.23 -5.31 -7.63
CA ARG A 43 13.63 -5.35 -8.06
C ARG A 43 14.18 -3.95 -8.11
N TYR A 44 15.23 -3.72 -7.34
CA TYR A 44 15.93 -2.44 -7.29
C TYR A 44 16.91 -2.29 -8.45
N ARG A 45 17.38 -1.07 -8.67
CA ARG A 45 18.32 -0.74 -9.77
C ARG A 45 19.70 -1.39 -9.61
N ASP A 46 20.10 -1.64 -8.37
CA ASP A 46 21.34 -2.33 -8.01
C ASP A 46 21.28 -3.85 -8.18
N GLY A 47 20.12 -4.37 -8.61
CA GLY A 47 19.91 -5.81 -8.80
C GLY A 47 19.39 -6.54 -7.57
N MET A 48 19.22 -5.87 -6.43
CA MET A 48 18.61 -6.45 -5.25
C MET A 48 17.12 -6.73 -5.49
N CYS A 49 16.62 -7.78 -4.86
CA CYS A 49 15.20 -8.15 -4.92
C CYS A 49 14.62 -8.25 -3.52
N GLU A 50 13.38 -7.86 -3.37
CA GLU A 50 12.65 -7.90 -2.11
C GLU A 50 11.22 -8.37 -2.33
N PHE A 51 10.70 -9.15 -1.39
CA PHE A 51 9.31 -9.59 -1.39
C PHE A 51 8.49 -8.70 -0.48
N PHE A 52 7.38 -8.22 -1.02
CA PHE A 52 6.43 -7.43 -0.28
C PHE A 52 5.05 -8.08 -0.30
N PHE A 53 4.30 -7.84 0.74
CA PHE A 53 2.87 -8.16 0.74
C PHE A 53 2.13 -7.09 1.52
N ASP A 54 0.91 -6.80 1.08
CA ASP A 54 0.06 -5.76 1.62
C ASP A 54 -1.37 -6.27 1.75
N ILE A 55 -2.08 -5.73 2.73
CA ILE A 55 -3.53 -5.79 2.83
C ILE A 55 -4.04 -4.37 2.80
N GLU A 56 -4.79 -4.02 1.77
CA GLU A 56 -5.27 -2.67 1.55
C GLU A 56 -6.80 -2.61 1.42
N PRO A 57 -7.45 -1.54 1.90
CA PRO A 57 -8.87 -1.37 1.66
C PRO A 57 -9.12 -1.10 0.17
N VAL A 58 -10.16 -1.70 -0.41
CA VAL A 58 -10.56 -1.44 -1.80
C VAL A 58 -10.80 0.06 -2.02
N SER A 59 -11.24 0.77 -0.99
CA SER A 59 -11.49 2.21 -1.00
C SER A 59 -10.25 3.10 -1.02
N LEU A 60 -9.03 2.52 -0.98
CA LEU A 60 -7.78 3.29 -1.05
C LEU A 60 -7.60 4.01 -2.41
N GLY A 61 -8.25 3.52 -3.44
CA GLY A 61 -8.17 4.13 -4.78
C GLY A 61 -6.91 3.73 -5.52
N LEU A 62 -6.54 2.45 -5.46
CA LEU A 62 -5.36 1.89 -6.09
C LEU A 62 -5.30 2.21 -7.59
N SER A 63 -4.12 2.54 -8.06
CA SER A 63 -3.81 2.76 -9.48
C SER A 63 -2.66 1.88 -9.98
N GLU A 64 -1.96 1.22 -9.07
CA GLU A 64 -0.83 0.32 -9.33
C GLU A 64 -0.81 -0.77 -8.24
N LEU A 65 -0.25 -1.94 -8.56
CA LEU A 65 -0.08 -3.05 -7.60
C LEU A 65 1.39 -3.25 -7.20
N ASP A 66 2.30 -2.57 -7.88
CA ASP A 66 3.73 -2.62 -7.66
C ASP A 66 4.26 -1.34 -6.97
N THR A 67 3.36 -0.42 -6.66
CA THR A 67 3.68 0.74 -5.85
C THR A 67 3.56 0.34 -4.39
N ILE A 68 4.68 0.25 -3.75
CA ILE A 68 4.77 0.09 -2.31
C ILE A 68 4.25 1.37 -1.68
N THR A 69 2.97 1.42 -1.40
CA THR A 69 2.36 2.55 -0.68
C THR A 69 2.77 2.54 0.78
N TYR A 70 2.86 1.40 1.35
CA TYR A 70 3.60 0.99 2.54
C TYR A 70 3.73 -0.53 2.39
N SER A 71 4.89 -1.02 2.47
CA SER A 71 5.05 -2.45 2.55
C SER A 71 5.08 -2.82 4.01
N ILE A 72 4.21 -3.70 4.37
CA ILE A 72 4.50 -4.55 5.48
C ILE A 72 5.59 -5.46 4.95
N ALA A 73 6.85 -5.03 5.05
CA ALA A 73 7.98 -5.88 4.75
C ALA A 73 8.01 -6.95 5.85
N LEU A 74 7.21 -7.98 5.68
CA LEU A 74 7.05 -9.08 6.62
C LEU A 74 8.38 -9.75 6.96
N LEU A 75 9.31 -9.61 6.06
CA LEU A 75 10.59 -10.26 6.21
C LEU A 75 11.55 -9.48 7.11
N ARG A 76 11.28 -8.20 7.40
CA ARG A 76 12.14 -7.42 8.29
C ARG A 76 12.09 -7.87 9.75
N ASP A 77 10.93 -8.31 10.22
CA ASP A 77 10.68 -8.51 11.65
C ASP A 77 10.08 -9.86 12.00
N ALA A 78 9.91 -10.70 11.02
CA ALA A 78 9.58 -12.07 11.31
C ALA A 78 10.75 -12.69 12.08
N PRO A 79 10.53 -13.72 12.92
CA PRO A 79 11.61 -14.46 13.53
C PRO A 79 12.44 -15.23 12.47
N PHE A 80 12.60 -14.62 11.31
CA PHE A 80 13.29 -15.14 10.16
C PHE A 80 14.66 -14.53 10.13
N GLU A 81 15.63 -15.36 10.12
CA GLU A 81 16.97 -15.04 9.66
C GLU A 81 16.99 -14.72 8.15
N CYS A 82 15.83 -14.54 7.52
CA CYS A 82 15.73 -14.22 6.10
C CYS A 82 16.09 -12.78 5.85
N ARG A 83 17.10 -12.61 5.04
CA ARG A 83 17.55 -11.31 4.56
C ARG A 83 16.42 -10.69 3.74
N ASP A 84 16.02 -9.50 4.10
CA ASP A 84 15.02 -8.71 3.35
C ASP A 84 15.43 -8.47 1.90
N TRP A 85 16.73 -8.48 1.65
CA TRP A 85 17.36 -8.14 0.39
C TRP A 85 18.16 -9.31 -0.12
N TYR A 86 17.80 -9.81 -1.29
CA TYR A 86 18.54 -10.84 -1.98
C TYR A 86 19.23 -10.24 -3.21
N PRO A 87 20.55 -10.34 -3.34
CA PRO A 87 21.17 -10.20 -4.65
C PRO A 87 20.48 -11.13 -5.64
N ALA A 88 20.14 -10.63 -6.83
CA ALA A 88 19.43 -11.44 -7.82
C ALA A 88 20.16 -12.74 -8.16
N GLU A 89 21.49 -12.76 -7.99
CA GLU A 89 22.35 -13.91 -8.20
C GLU A 89 22.21 -14.99 -7.11
N LEU A 90 21.74 -14.64 -5.92
CA LEU A 90 21.56 -15.56 -4.78
C LEU A 90 20.12 -16.09 -4.67
N ILE A 91 19.20 -15.58 -5.48
CA ILE A 91 17.85 -16.13 -5.55
C ILE A 91 17.97 -17.48 -6.24
N ASP A 92 17.63 -18.56 -5.52
CA ASP A 92 17.54 -19.86 -6.15
C ASP A 92 16.51 -19.80 -7.30
N THR A 93 16.77 -20.52 -8.39
CA THR A 93 15.92 -20.49 -9.58
C THR A 93 14.50 -20.99 -9.34
N ASN A 94 14.26 -21.63 -8.20
CA ASN A 94 13.00 -22.24 -7.80
C ASN A 94 12.28 -21.45 -6.70
N PHE A 95 12.92 -20.46 -6.09
CA PHE A 95 12.39 -19.70 -4.96
C PHE A 95 11.90 -20.58 -3.80
N SER A 96 12.54 -21.71 -3.56
CA SER A 96 12.04 -22.75 -2.63
C SER A 96 11.84 -22.20 -1.23
N GLU A 97 12.81 -21.46 -0.71
CA GLU A 97 12.76 -20.86 0.61
C GLU A 97 11.65 -19.79 0.70
N ALA A 98 11.60 -18.88 -0.26
CA ALA A 98 10.59 -17.84 -0.32
C ALA A 98 9.17 -18.39 -0.42
N ILE A 99 8.98 -19.50 -1.16
CA ILE A 99 7.69 -20.21 -1.21
C ILE A 99 7.33 -20.80 0.15
N GLN A 100 8.24 -21.48 0.82
CA GLN A 100 7.99 -22.05 2.15
C GLN A 100 7.61 -20.96 3.17
N LEU A 101 8.30 -19.83 3.15
CA LEU A 101 8.00 -18.68 4.01
C LEU A 101 6.64 -18.07 3.67
N THR A 102 6.33 -17.92 2.39
CA THR A 102 5.02 -17.44 1.94
C THR A 102 3.90 -18.33 2.43
N GLN A 103 4.03 -19.64 2.27
CA GLN A 103 3.02 -20.61 2.74
C GLN A 103 2.89 -20.61 4.26
N LYS A 104 4.00 -20.49 4.98
CA LYS A 104 4.01 -20.54 6.45
C LYS A 104 3.47 -19.27 7.09
N TYR A 105 3.66 -18.10 6.47
CA TYR A 105 3.42 -16.82 7.13
C TYR A 105 2.53 -15.86 6.35
N VAL A 106 2.75 -15.70 5.04
CA VAL A 106 2.02 -14.73 4.23
C VAL A 106 0.59 -15.19 3.96
N LEU A 107 0.43 -16.43 3.53
CA LEU A 107 -0.92 -16.95 3.26
C LEU A 107 -1.79 -17.01 4.51
N PRO A 108 -1.31 -17.49 5.69
CA PRO A 108 -2.08 -17.41 6.92
C PRO A 108 -2.39 -15.97 7.38
N PHE A 109 -1.51 -15.02 7.09
CA PHE A 109 -1.78 -13.60 7.34
C PHE A 109 -2.93 -13.10 6.45
N PHE A 110 -2.92 -13.41 5.17
CA PHE A 110 -3.99 -13.07 4.24
C PHE A 110 -5.32 -13.72 4.61
N GLU A 111 -5.31 -14.99 5.03
CA GLU A 111 -6.52 -15.69 5.45
C GLU A 111 -7.15 -15.11 6.72
N LYS A 112 -6.38 -14.44 7.56
CA LYS A 112 -6.89 -13.73 8.74
C LYS A 112 -7.51 -12.38 8.37
N GLY A 113 -7.01 -11.70 7.34
CA GLY A 113 -7.44 -10.35 6.93
C GLY A 113 -8.36 -10.39 5.70
N ILE A 114 -9.56 -11.00 5.81
CA ILE A 114 -10.47 -11.20 4.69
C ILE A 114 -11.61 -10.18 4.58
N ASP A 115 -11.75 -9.30 5.53
CA ASP A 115 -12.71 -8.20 5.55
C ASP A 115 -12.09 -6.98 6.25
N ALA A 116 -12.76 -5.82 6.21
CA ALA A 116 -12.23 -4.59 6.76
C ALA A 116 -11.89 -4.67 8.25
N GLY A 117 -12.71 -5.35 9.05
CA GLY A 117 -12.50 -5.47 10.49
C GLY A 117 -11.32 -6.37 10.83
N SER A 118 -11.26 -7.54 10.22
CA SER A 118 -10.18 -8.50 10.41
C SER A 118 -8.85 -8.01 9.81
N ALA A 119 -8.88 -7.33 8.66
CA ALA A 119 -7.70 -6.70 8.07
C ALA A 119 -7.12 -5.61 8.96
N TYR A 120 -8.00 -4.75 9.52
CA TYR A 120 -7.60 -3.76 10.51
C TYR A 120 -6.88 -4.40 11.72
N GLN A 121 -7.47 -5.47 12.29
CA GLN A 121 -6.90 -6.14 13.44
C GLN A 121 -5.52 -6.76 13.12
N VAL A 122 -5.42 -7.44 11.99
CA VAL A 122 -4.15 -8.04 11.53
C VAL A 122 -3.06 -6.99 11.37
N ILE A 123 -3.39 -5.82 10.82
CA ILE A 123 -2.45 -4.70 10.69
C ILE A 123 -2.04 -4.16 12.06
N CYS A 124 -2.99 -4.00 12.99
CA CYS A 124 -2.69 -3.53 14.35
C CYS A 124 -1.79 -4.49 15.12
N ASP A 125 -2.05 -5.79 15.03
CA ASP A 125 -1.21 -6.83 15.66
C ASP A 125 0.23 -6.81 15.09
N TYR A 126 0.34 -6.38 13.84
CA TYR A 126 1.61 -6.29 13.12
C TYR A 126 2.36 -4.97 13.38
N GLU A 127 1.64 -3.88 13.69
CA GLU A 127 2.17 -2.52 13.84
C GLU A 127 3.29 -2.38 14.86
N GLN A 128 3.28 -3.20 15.90
CA GLN A 128 4.35 -3.21 16.92
C GLN A 128 5.73 -3.49 16.34
N ARG A 129 5.78 -3.95 15.08
CA ARG A 129 6.97 -4.37 14.34
C ARG A 129 7.38 -3.40 13.21
N ILE A 130 6.54 -2.38 12.90
CA ILE A 130 6.78 -1.46 11.78
C ILE A 130 7.56 -0.22 12.26
N TYR A 131 8.55 0.19 11.48
CA TYR A 131 9.33 1.41 11.75
C TYR A 131 8.48 2.68 11.65
N ARG A 132 8.77 3.67 12.52
CA ARG A 132 8.04 4.94 12.66
C ARG A 132 7.87 5.78 11.39
N GLN A 133 8.64 5.54 10.33
CA GLN A 133 8.62 6.35 9.11
C GLN A 133 7.36 6.19 8.25
N GLU A 134 6.58 5.14 8.48
CA GLU A 134 5.40 4.82 7.67
C GLU A 134 4.06 5.23 8.32
N LEU A 135 4.11 5.95 9.44
CA LEU A 135 2.95 6.27 10.29
C LEU A 135 1.78 6.93 9.53
N ILE A 136 2.04 7.84 8.59
CA ILE A 136 0.96 8.57 7.90
C ILE A 136 0.20 7.63 6.95
N MET A 137 0.91 6.88 6.13
CA MET A 137 0.28 5.97 5.16
C MET A 137 -0.45 4.84 5.87
N LEU A 138 0.17 4.24 6.88
CA LEU A 138 -0.46 3.20 7.67
C LEU A 138 -1.70 3.72 8.43
N SER A 139 -1.62 4.92 8.97
CA SER A 139 -2.77 5.57 9.61
C SER A 139 -3.90 5.82 8.62
N TRP A 140 -3.58 6.17 7.36
CA TRP A 140 -4.58 6.34 6.31
C TRP A 140 -5.29 5.04 5.96
N VAL A 141 -4.57 3.94 5.84
CA VAL A 141 -5.14 2.61 5.58
C VAL A 141 -6.02 2.15 6.73
N LYS A 142 -5.55 2.28 7.97
CA LYS A 142 -6.34 1.96 9.16
C LYS A 142 -7.60 2.82 9.27
N PHE A 143 -7.46 4.11 8.96
CA PHE A 143 -8.59 5.03 8.88
C PHE A 143 -9.67 4.53 7.92
N LEU A 144 -9.28 4.15 6.70
CA LEU A 144 -10.23 3.63 5.70
C LEU A 144 -10.86 2.30 6.13
N PHE A 145 -10.09 1.39 6.72
CA PHE A 145 -10.65 0.15 7.29
C PHE A 145 -11.64 0.43 8.42
N CYS A 146 -11.33 1.38 9.31
CA CYS A 146 -12.24 1.79 10.38
C CYS A 146 -13.54 2.39 9.82
N LEU A 147 -13.48 3.19 8.74
CA LEU A 147 -14.66 3.71 8.07
C LEU A 147 -15.50 2.60 7.45
N GLN A 148 -14.89 1.65 6.74
CA GLN A 148 -15.58 0.50 6.16
C GLN A 148 -16.24 -0.38 7.22
N ALA A 149 -15.54 -0.60 8.33
CA ALA A 149 -16.07 -1.34 9.49
C ALA A 149 -17.04 -0.52 10.36
N LYS A 150 -17.35 0.73 9.99
CA LYS A 150 -18.20 1.67 10.75
C LYS A 150 -17.70 1.97 12.17
N SER A 151 -16.38 1.82 12.38
CA SER A 151 -15.70 2.12 13.66
C SER A 151 -15.28 3.59 13.70
N TYR A 152 -16.26 4.50 13.65
CA TYR A 152 -16.02 5.93 13.45
C TYR A 152 -15.18 6.59 14.55
N ALA A 153 -15.30 6.15 15.81
CA ALA A 153 -14.48 6.69 16.90
C ALA A 153 -12.99 6.41 16.68
N GLN A 154 -12.64 5.22 16.21
CA GLN A 154 -11.26 4.88 15.86
C GLN A 154 -10.82 5.61 14.59
N ALA A 155 -11.70 5.74 13.60
CA ALA A 155 -11.41 6.54 12.41
C ALA A 155 -11.04 7.99 12.77
N ALA A 156 -11.76 8.61 13.71
CA ALA A 156 -11.45 9.96 14.17
C ALA A 156 -10.03 10.06 14.76
N GLN A 157 -9.62 9.09 15.57
CA GLN A 157 -8.25 9.05 16.14
C GLN A 157 -7.17 8.99 15.06
N TYR A 158 -7.35 8.13 14.03
CA TYR A 158 -6.41 8.08 12.92
C TYR A 158 -6.40 9.36 12.09
N MET A 159 -7.56 9.98 11.89
CA MET A 159 -7.62 11.26 11.17
C MET A 159 -6.91 12.39 11.92
N GLU A 160 -6.94 12.39 13.26
CA GLU A 160 -6.15 13.31 14.09
C GLU A 160 -4.64 13.11 13.87
N VAL A 161 -4.19 11.85 13.88
CA VAL A 161 -2.79 11.50 13.62
C VAL A 161 -2.37 11.94 12.21
N ILE A 162 -3.18 11.62 11.19
CA ILE A 162 -2.93 11.99 9.80
C ILE A 162 -2.85 13.51 9.65
N THR A 163 -3.82 14.23 10.21
CA THR A 163 -3.88 15.70 10.13
C THR A 163 -2.65 16.32 10.76
N LYS A 164 -2.29 15.89 11.97
CA LYS A 164 -1.12 16.39 12.69
C LYS A 164 0.17 16.20 11.87
N TYR A 165 0.50 14.97 11.52
CA TYR A 165 1.78 14.66 10.85
C TYR A 165 1.83 15.19 9.42
N SER A 166 0.71 15.19 8.68
CA SER A 166 0.66 15.78 7.35
C SER A 166 0.90 17.28 7.38
N ASN A 167 0.30 17.99 8.34
CA ASN A 167 0.49 19.42 8.47
C ASN A 167 1.92 19.77 8.94
N GLU A 168 2.48 19.02 9.87
CA GLU A 168 3.89 19.16 10.28
C GLU A 168 4.85 18.93 9.10
N ALA A 169 4.59 17.91 8.27
CA ALA A 169 5.39 17.62 7.10
C ALA A 169 5.32 18.75 6.04
N ILE A 170 4.13 19.32 5.81
CA ILE A 170 3.94 20.45 4.90
C ILE A 170 4.73 21.67 5.40
N ILE A 171 4.59 22.02 6.68
CA ILE A 171 5.30 23.16 7.30
C ILE A 171 6.82 22.97 7.19
N SER A 172 7.30 21.77 7.52
CA SER A 172 8.72 21.44 7.43
C SER A 172 9.25 21.51 5.99
N LEU A 173 8.47 21.03 5.02
CA LEU A 173 8.82 21.12 3.60
C LEU A 173 8.91 22.56 3.12
N LEU A 174 7.96 23.42 3.48
CA LEU A 174 7.98 24.84 3.15
C LEU A 174 9.22 25.55 3.73
N ALA A 175 9.53 25.25 4.99
CA ALA A 175 10.73 25.80 5.66
C ALA A 175 12.02 25.34 4.97
N TRP A 176 12.13 24.05 4.65
CA TRP A 176 13.29 23.48 3.96
C TRP A 176 13.46 24.08 2.55
N ARG A 177 12.36 24.18 1.77
CA ARG A 177 12.40 24.77 0.42
C ARG A 177 12.84 26.24 0.47
N LYS A 178 12.31 27.03 1.40
CA LYS A 178 12.71 28.43 1.60
C LYS A 178 14.20 28.56 1.91
N GLN A 179 14.74 27.66 2.73
CA GLN A 179 16.15 27.67 3.10
C GLN A 179 17.09 27.33 1.93
N HIS A 180 16.69 26.35 1.06
CA HIS A 180 17.58 25.81 0.04
C HIS A 180 17.39 26.43 -1.35
N PHE A 181 16.20 26.94 -1.65
CA PHE A 181 15.84 27.48 -2.97
C PHE A 181 15.44 28.97 -2.94
N GLY A 182 15.46 29.60 -1.77
CA GLY A 182 15.08 31.00 -1.59
C GLY A 182 13.57 31.20 -1.34
N PRO A 183 13.07 32.44 -1.46
CA PRO A 183 11.69 32.76 -1.15
C PRO A 183 10.73 32.01 -2.09
N LEU A 184 9.69 31.44 -1.49
CA LEU A 184 8.63 30.74 -2.21
C LEU A 184 7.68 31.74 -2.89
N SER A 185 7.11 31.37 -4.02
CA SER A 185 6.06 32.15 -4.65
C SER A 185 4.78 32.12 -3.82
N LYS A 186 3.91 33.10 -4.03
CA LYS A 186 2.61 33.16 -3.36
C LYS A 186 1.77 31.94 -3.69
N GLU A 187 1.78 31.53 -4.95
CA GLU A 187 1.02 30.37 -5.44
C GLU A 187 1.49 29.05 -4.78
N GLU A 188 2.81 28.90 -4.56
CA GLU A 188 3.36 27.72 -3.87
C GLU A 188 2.91 27.67 -2.41
N ILE A 189 2.90 28.81 -1.72
CA ILE A 189 2.44 28.90 -0.32
C ILE A 189 0.93 28.59 -0.26
N GLU A 190 0.12 29.24 -1.08
CA GLU A 190 -1.34 29.04 -1.13
C GLU A 190 -1.71 27.57 -1.43
N ALA A 191 -0.97 26.90 -2.32
CA ALA A 191 -1.20 25.49 -2.63
C ALA A 191 -0.96 24.58 -1.42
N GLU A 192 0.05 24.84 -0.61
CA GLU A 192 0.34 24.04 0.58
C GLU A 192 -0.62 24.39 1.75
N GLU A 193 -0.99 25.65 1.91
CA GLU A 193 -2.01 26.07 2.88
C GLU A 193 -3.38 25.45 2.56
N ALA A 194 -3.74 25.33 1.29
CA ALA A 194 -4.95 24.64 0.87
C ALA A 194 -4.98 23.16 1.30
N LYS A 195 -3.82 22.47 1.29
CA LYS A 195 -3.70 21.09 1.79
C LYS A 195 -3.93 21.01 3.31
N ILE A 196 -3.37 21.95 4.06
CA ILE A 196 -3.58 22.05 5.51
C ILE A 196 -5.06 22.26 5.81
N LEU A 197 -5.70 23.18 5.12
CA LEU A 197 -7.13 23.45 5.26
C LEU A 197 -7.98 22.21 4.93
N LEU A 198 -7.64 21.49 3.85
CA LEU A 198 -8.32 20.25 3.48
C LEU A 198 -8.20 19.17 4.57
N ASN A 199 -7.02 19.02 5.19
CA ASN A 199 -6.82 18.08 6.28
C ASN A 199 -7.69 18.45 7.51
N GLN A 200 -7.81 19.74 7.84
CA GLN A 200 -8.67 20.23 8.91
C GLN A 200 -10.14 19.96 8.62
N GLN A 201 -10.60 20.26 7.40
CA GLN A 201 -11.98 19.97 6.97
C GLN A 201 -12.31 18.48 7.05
N ARG A 202 -11.41 17.61 6.65
CA ARG A 202 -11.55 16.15 6.77
C ARG A 202 -11.70 15.72 8.22
N LEU A 203 -10.87 16.26 9.12
CA LEU A 203 -10.97 15.99 10.54
C LEU A 203 -12.30 16.41 11.13
N GLU A 204 -12.81 17.60 10.76
CA GLU A 204 -14.14 18.06 11.18
C GLU A 204 -15.26 17.16 10.67
N LYS A 205 -15.17 16.71 9.41
CA LYS A 205 -16.14 15.77 8.83
C LYS A 205 -16.19 14.44 9.58
N VAL A 206 -15.05 13.93 10.04
CA VAL A 206 -15.01 12.72 10.87
C VAL A 206 -15.60 12.98 12.25
N ARG A 207 -15.21 14.07 12.91
CA ARG A 207 -15.69 14.43 14.25
C ARG A 207 -17.20 14.66 14.30
N ASN A 208 -17.74 15.23 13.24
CA ASN A 208 -19.18 15.50 13.10
C ASN A 208 -19.96 14.30 12.54
N TRP A 209 -19.30 13.16 12.33
CA TRP A 209 -19.90 11.92 11.83
C TRP A 209 -20.64 12.12 10.50
N ASP A 210 -20.08 12.94 9.60
CA ASP A 210 -20.62 13.18 8.26
C ASP A 210 -20.51 11.92 7.40
N THR A 211 -21.46 11.01 7.62
CA THR A 211 -21.48 9.69 6.97
C THR A 211 -21.65 9.80 5.46
N ASP A 212 -22.36 10.80 4.96
CA ASP A 212 -22.59 10.97 3.53
C ASP A 212 -21.29 11.36 2.81
N TYR A 213 -20.54 12.28 3.39
CA TYR A 213 -19.21 12.65 2.90
C TYR A 213 -18.28 11.43 2.84
N TRP A 214 -18.19 10.65 3.91
CA TRP A 214 -17.28 9.51 3.97
C TRP A 214 -17.73 8.35 3.11
N ASN A 215 -19.03 8.11 2.98
CA ASN A 215 -19.55 7.11 2.04
C ASN A 215 -19.16 7.45 0.60
N GLU A 216 -19.19 8.74 0.21
CA GLU A 216 -18.77 9.15 -1.12
C GLU A 216 -17.25 9.01 -1.31
N VAL A 217 -16.43 9.28 -0.28
CA VAL A 217 -14.98 9.03 -0.30
C VAL A 217 -14.70 7.54 -0.52
N LEU A 218 -15.32 6.66 0.26
CA LEU A 218 -15.17 5.21 0.12
C LEU A 218 -15.60 4.71 -1.25
N LYS A 219 -16.75 5.16 -1.74
CA LYS A 219 -17.29 4.81 -3.06
C LYS A 219 -16.38 5.25 -4.19
N THR A 220 -15.88 6.48 -4.13
CA THR A 220 -14.97 7.02 -5.14
C THR A 220 -13.65 6.25 -5.17
N GLY A 221 -13.06 5.96 -4.02
CA GLY A 221 -11.86 5.14 -3.91
C GLY A 221 -12.08 3.72 -4.44
N THR A 222 -13.18 3.07 -4.04
CA THR A 222 -13.57 1.75 -4.52
C THR A 222 -13.72 1.72 -6.04
N ALA A 223 -14.44 2.69 -6.61
CA ALA A 223 -14.64 2.78 -8.05
C ALA A 223 -13.30 2.92 -8.81
N LYS A 224 -12.36 3.70 -8.27
CA LYS A 224 -11.03 3.87 -8.83
C LYS A 224 -10.24 2.55 -8.82
N THR A 225 -10.19 1.86 -7.68
CA THR A 225 -9.54 0.55 -7.55
C THR A 225 -10.15 -0.47 -8.52
N MET A 226 -11.46 -0.60 -8.55
CA MET A 226 -12.14 -1.58 -9.40
C MET A 226 -11.96 -1.28 -10.88
N SER A 227 -11.96 0.00 -11.28
CA SER A 227 -11.65 0.41 -12.66
C SER A 227 -10.22 0.02 -13.05
N PHE A 228 -9.25 0.24 -12.17
CA PHE A 228 -7.86 -0.17 -12.38
C PHE A 228 -7.75 -1.69 -12.54
N LEU A 229 -8.32 -2.47 -11.61
CA LEU A 229 -8.27 -3.92 -11.65
C LEU A 229 -8.97 -4.51 -12.91
N SER A 230 -10.09 -3.92 -13.32
CA SER A 230 -10.77 -4.27 -14.58
C SER A 230 -9.88 -4.02 -15.82
N THR A 231 -9.14 -2.92 -15.82
CA THR A 231 -8.17 -2.61 -16.88
C THR A 231 -7.05 -3.64 -16.95
N ILE A 232 -6.56 -4.11 -15.82
CA ILE A 232 -5.55 -5.18 -15.73
C ILE A 232 -6.09 -6.48 -16.32
N GLN A 233 -7.29 -6.89 -15.89
CA GLN A 233 -7.91 -8.16 -16.33
C GLN A 233 -8.20 -8.17 -17.82
N SER A 234 -8.58 -7.04 -18.41
CA SER A 234 -8.85 -6.92 -19.85
C SER A 234 -7.59 -6.88 -20.73
N GLY A 235 -6.40 -6.94 -20.16
CA GLY A 235 -5.13 -6.86 -20.89
C GLY A 235 -4.81 -5.50 -21.51
N LYS A 236 -5.65 -4.48 -21.27
CA LYS A 236 -5.47 -3.13 -21.83
C LYS A 236 -4.40 -2.31 -21.10
N GLY A 237 -3.97 -2.71 -19.91
CA GLY A 237 -3.01 -1.98 -19.07
C GLY A 237 -1.56 -2.02 -19.55
N SER A 238 -1.20 -2.81 -20.56
CA SER A 238 0.21 -3.07 -20.94
C SER A 238 0.81 -2.12 -21.97
N LYS A 239 0.05 -1.18 -22.57
CA LYS A 239 0.53 -0.41 -23.73
C LYS A 239 0.91 1.06 -23.49
N SER A 240 0.80 1.58 -22.27
CA SER A 240 1.02 3.01 -22.03
C SER A 240 2.20 3.32 -21.12
N ARG A 241 3.45 3.08 -21.55
CA ARG A 241 4.63 3.88 -21.16
C ARG A 241 5.91 3.33 -21.80
N ARG A 242 5.98 3.44 -23.14
CA ARG A 242 7.24 3.57 -23.86
C ARG A 242 7.11 4.71 -24.86
N LYS A 243 7.14 5.92 -24.38
CA LYS A 243 7.53 7.08 -25.19
C LYS A 243 8.38 7.99 -24.31
N GLY A 244 9.64 7.93 -24.57
CA GLY A 244 10.57 9.03 -24.77
C GLY A 244 10.97 9.80 -23.53
N THR A 245 12.22 9.67 -23.20
CA THR A 245 13.08 10.85 -23.35
C THR A 245 14.51 10.33 -23.52
N VAL A 246 15.05 10.75 -24.62
CA VAL A 246 16.47 10.76 -24.98
C VAL A 246 17.22 11.68 -24.04
#